data_4b3d7bf518a300c7892ad56d8d293715
#
_entry.id   4b3d7bf518a300c7892ad56d8d293715
#
_cell.length_a   1.000
_cell.length_b   1.000
_cell.length_c   1.000
_cell.angle_alpha   90.00
_cell.angle_beta   90.00
_cell.angle_gamma   90.00
#
_symmetry.space_group_name_H-M   'P 1'
#
loop_
_entity.id
_entity.type
_entity.pdbx_description
1 polymer ?
#
loop_
_entity_poly.entity_id
_entity_poly.type
_entity_poly.pdbx_seq_one_letter_code
_entity_poly.pdbx_strand_id
1 'polypeptide(L)'
;MTEPIKLTFELDRKQMISANDRLHFQKKAKITKFLRQLAHYEGQNTLRDYFGLPFNEGKPCKVIVWVFAPTNRRYDPPNWSPTSKALLDGLTDAKFWTDDNYHVIKSTDFRHGGKSGNKKYRIELEIVNE
;
A
#
# COMPACT_ATOMS: atom_id res chain seq x y z
N MET A 1 0.04 -2.05 24.17
CA MET A 1 0.29 -2.67 22.85
C MET A 1 -0.69 -2.11 21.83
N THR A 2 -0.22 -1.62 20.71
CA THR A 2 -1.05 -0.97 19.71
C THR A 2 -1.41 -1.99 18.64
N GLU A 3 -2.69 -2.08 18.30
CA GLU A 3 -3.13 -2.95 17.23
C GLU A 3 -2.66 -2.43 15.87
N PRO A 4 -2.38 -3.34 14.91
CA PRO A 4 -2.03 -2.92 13.57
C PRO A 4 -3.15 -2.13 12.91
N ILE A 5 -2.76 -1.16 12.08
CA ILE A 5 -3.71 -0.42 11.26
C ILE A 5 -3.74 -1.11 9.89
N LYS A 6 -4.93 -1.43 9.41
CA LYS A 6 -5.07 -2.12 8.12
C LYS A 6 -5.88 -1.27 7.16
N LEU A 7 -5.35 -1.10 5.95
CA LEU A 7 -6.05 -0.46 4.85
C LEU A 7 -6.13 -1.45 3.71
N THR A 8 -7.32 -1.62 3.15
CA THR A 8 -7.59 -2.62 2.12
C THR A 8 -8.01 -1.94 0.82
N PHE A 9 -7.41 -2.35 -0.29
CA PHE A 9 -7.69 -1.82 -1.61
C PHE A 9 -8.03 -2.96 -2.55
N GLU A 10 -9.24 -2.96 -3.12
CA GLU A 10 -9.59 -3.88 -4.20
C GLU A 10 -9.30 -3.21 -5.53
N LEU A 11 -8.55 -3.88 -6.39
CA LEU A 11 -8.05 -3.29 -7.63
C LEU A 11 -8.22 -4.27 -8.79
N ASP A 12 -8.70 -3.75 -9.92
CA ASP A 12 -8.60 -4.49 -11.17
C ASP A 12 -7.14 -4.55 -11.60
N ARG A 13 -6.76 -5.62 -12.33
CA ARG A 13 -5.38 -5.76 -12.80
C ARG A 13 -4.91 -4.52 -13.57
N LYS A 14 -5.79 -3.91 -14.36
CA LYS A 14 -5.47 -2.72 -15.15
C LYS A 14 -5.23 -1.46 -14.31
N GLN A 15 -5.57 -1.51 -13.02
CA GLN A 15 -5.32 -0.41 -12.07
C GLN A 15 -4.02 -0.60 -11.31
N MET A 16 -3.26 -1.64 -11.63
CA MET A 16 -2.03 -1.99 -10.93
C MET A 16 -0.83 -1.91 -11.85
N ILE A 17 0.34 -1.73 -11.27
CA ILE A 17 1.61 -1.71 -11.98
C ILE A 17 2.53 -2.73 -11.36
N SER A 18 2.99 -3.70 -12.17
CA SER A 18 4.01 -4.65 -11.78
C SER A 18 5.39 -4.14 -12.21
N ALA A 19 6.42 -4.54 -11.49
CA ALA A 19 7.80 -4.25 -11.87
C ALA A 19 8.15 -4.80 -13.25
N ASN A 20 7.41 -5.83 -13.72
CA ASN A 20 7.62 -6.45 -15.02
C ASN A 20 6.80 -5.82 -16.15
N ASP A 21 5.92 -4.86 -15.82
CA ASP A 21 5.11 -4.22 -16.86
C ASP A 21 5.93 -3.27 -17.72
N ARG A 22 5.63 -3.27 -19.00
CA ARG A 22 6.25 -2.37 -19.98
C ARG A 22 5.19 -1.39 -20.48
N LEU A 23 4.75 -0.51 -19.60
CA LEU A 23 3.72 0.47 -19.91
C LEU A 23 4.34 1.75 -20.44
N HIS A 24 3.62 2.38 -21.37
CA HIS A 24 3.97 3.73 -21.79
C HIS A 24 3.93 4.64 -20.57
N PHE A 25 4.88 5.61 -20.50
CA PHE A 25 5.03 6.44 -19.31
C PHE A 25 3.75 7.23 -18.96
N GLN A 26 2.98 7.65 -19.97
CA GLN A 26 1.72 8.37 -19.72
C GLN A 26 0.68 7.48 -19.06
N LYS A 27 0.58 6.23 -19.49
CA LYS A 27 -0.35 5.26 -18.89
C LYS A 27 0.08 4.92 -17.46
N LYS A 28 1.38 4.70 -17.26
CA LYS A 28 1.94 4.44 -15.94
C LYS A 28 1.67 5.61 -15.00
N ALA A 29 1.84 6.85 -15.47
CA ALA A 29 1.59 8.04 -14.67
C ALA A 29 0.12 8.15 -14.26
N LYS A 30 -0.81 7.81 -15.15
CA LYS A 30 -2.24 7.83 -14.82
C LYS A 30 -2.60 6.82 -13.75
N ILE A 31 -2.08 5.61 -13.85
CA ILE A 31 -2.34 4.57 -12.85
C ILE A 31 -1.74 4.98 -11.50
N THR A 32 -0.50 5.46 -11.51
CA THR A 32 0.17 5.94 -10.31
C THR A 32 -0.63 7.04 -9.62
N LYS A 33 -1.12 8.01 -10.39
CA LYS A 33 -1.93 9.10 -9.85
C LYS A 33 -3.23 8.58 -9.25
N PHE A 34 -3.90 7.65 -9.93
CA PHE A 34 -5.13 7.04 -9.42
C PHE A 34 -4.90 6.35 -8.08
N LEU A 35 -3.86 5.52 -8.00
CA LEU A 35 -3.53 4.78 -6.78
C LEU A 35 -3.18 5.73 -5.63
N ARG A 36 -2.42 6.77 -5.93
CA ARG A 36 -2.03 7.76 -4.94
C ARG A 36 -3.23 8.51 -4.39
N GLN A 37 -4.16 8.92 -5.27
CA GLN A 37 -5.38 9.60 -4.85
C GLN A 37 -6.30 8.69 -4.05
N LEU A 38 -6.42 7.43 -4.44
CA LEU A 38 -7.21 6.44 -3.73
C LEU A 38 -6.69 6.26 -2.30
N ALA A 39 -5.38 6.08 -2.15
CA ALA A 39 -4.77 5.90 -0.84
C ALA A 39 -4.85 7.17 0.01
N HIS A 40 -4.73 8.34 -0.61
CA HIS A 40 -4.90 9.61 0.09
C HIS A 40 -6.29 9.70 0.71
N TYR A 41 -7.32 9.38 -0.06
CA TYR A 41 -8.70 9.40 0.41
C TYR A 41 -8.93 8.40 1.55
N GLU A 42 -8.51 7.15 1.35
CA GLU A 42 -8.66 6.11 2.37
C GLU A 42 -7.84 6.40 3.62
N GLY A 43 -6.66 6.97 3.44
CA GLY A 43 -5.80 7.37 4.56
C GLY A 43 -6.44 8.45 5.42
N GLN A 44 -7.07 9.45 4.79
CA GLN A 44 -7.77 10.51 5.52
C GLN A 44 -8.95 9.96 6.31
N ASN A 45 -9.70 9.04 5.73
CA ASN A 45 -10.82 8.41 6.42
C ASN A 45 -10.34 7.59 7.62
N THR A 46 -9.24 6.87 7.46
CA THR A 46 -8.67 6.04 8.52
C THR A 46 -8.12 6.89 9.67
N LEU A 47 -7.51 8.03 9.35
CA LEU A 47 -6.95 8.92 10.38
C LEU A 47 -7.99 9.40 11.40
N ARG A 48 -9.26 9.48 10.99
CA ARG A 48 -10.33 9.90 11.89
C ARG A 48 -10.58 8.91 13.02
N ASP A 49 -10.21 7.64 12.81
CA ASP A 49 -10.53 6.56 13.72
C ASP A 49 -9.36 6.17 14.64
N TYR A 50 -8.19 6.76 14.44
CA TYR A 50 -6.98 6.37 15.17
C TYR A 50 -6.31 7.58 15.80
N PHE A 51 -5.91 7.41 17.08
CA PHE A 51 -5.15 8.41 17.81
C PHE A 51 -3.66 8.08 17.73
N GLY A 52 -2.84 9.11 17.91
CA GLY A 52 -1.40 8.94 17.96
C GLY A 52 -0.71 8.96 16.60
N LEU A 53 -1.45 9.29 15.55
CA LEU A 53 -0.86 9.52 14.24
C LEU A 53 -0.57 11.01 14.06
N PRO A 54 0.39 11.39 13.22
CA PRO A 54 1.14 10.56 12.30
C PRO A 54 2.29 9.81 12.95
N PHE A 55 2.73 8.74 12.30
CA PHE A 55 4.00 8.13 12.63
C PHE A 55 5.13 9.11 12.33
N ASN A 56 6.23 9.02 13.08
CA ASN A 56 7.36 9.93 12.95
C ASN A 56 8.63 9.24 13.43
N GLU A 57 9.76 9.96 13.45
CA GLU A 57 11.03 9.38 13.88
C GLU A 57 11.00 8.85 15.32
N GLY A 58 10.27 9.53 16.21
CA GLY A 58 10.11 9.09 17.60
C GLY A 58 9.09 7.98 17.75
N LYS A 59 8.27 7.75 16.74
CA LYS A 59 7.24 6.71 16.73
C LYS A 59 7.23 6.06 15.35
N PRO A 60 8.26 5.25 15.03
CA PRO A 60 8.37 4.65 13.70
C PRO A 60 7.42 3.47 13.52
N CYS A 61 7.28 3.04 12.29
CA CYS A 61 6.43 1.92 11.92
C CYS A 61 7.13 1.03 10.90
N LYS A 62 6.52 -0.12 10.65
CA LYS A 62 6.84 -0.91 9.47
C LYS A 62 5.55 -1.22 8.72
N VAL A 63 5.66 -1.48 7.44
CA VAL A 63 4.52 -1.77 6.57
C VAL A 63 4.65 -3.20 6.05
N ILE A 64 3.58 -3.95 6.16
CA ILE A 64 3.48 -5.27 5.55
C ILE A 64 2.47 -5.15 4.41
N VAL A 65 2.91 -5.48 3.21
CA VAL A 65 2.06 -5.46 2.01
C VAL A 65 1.60 -6.88 1.73
N TRP A 66 0.33 -7.14 1.99
CA TRP A 66 -0.29 -8.43 1.70
C TRP A 66 -0.93 -8.37 0.32
N VAL A 67 -0.56 -9.30 -0.55
CA VAL A 67 -1.12 -9.39 -1.89
C VAL A 67 -2.05 -10.59 -1.97
N PHE A 68 -3.30 -10.34 -2.33
CA PHE A 68 -4.29 -11.38 -2.58
C PHE A 68 -4.61 -11.36 -4.06
N ALA A 69 -4.40 -12.48 -4.73
CA ALA A 69 -4.56 -12.58 -6.18
C ALA A 69 -5.86 -13.33 -6.54
N PRO A 70 -6.45 -13.05 -7.71
CA PRO A 70 -7.69 -13.73 -8.12
C PRO A 70 -7.50 -15.19 -8.49
N THR A 71 -6.27 -15.61 -8.79
CA THR A 71 -5.96 -16.99 -9.22
C THR A 71 -4.78 -17.54 -8.41
N ASN A 72 -4.52 -18.84 -8.58
CA ASN A 72 -3.34 -19.50 -7.99
C ASN A 72 -2.09 -19.38 -8.86
N ARG A 73 -2.10 -18.50 -9.87
CA ARG A 73 -0.96 -18.31 -10.73
C ARG A 73 0.26 -17.86 -9.94
N ARG A 74 1.41 -18.46 -10.23
CA ARG A 74 2.67 -18.15 -9.55
C ARG A 74 3.11 -16.72 -9.86
N TYR A 75 3.58 -16.01 -8.83
CA TYR A 75 4.13 -14.67 -8.95
C TYR A 75 5.01 -14.39 -7.73
N ASP A 76 5.80 -13.33 -7.81
CA ASP A 76 6.60 -12.87 -6.68
C ASP A 76 5.94 -11.63 -6.09
N PRO A 77 5.51 -11.66 -4.81
CA PRO A 77 4.83 -10.51 -4.20
C PRO A 77 5.58 -9.18 -4.35
N PRO A 78 6.93 -9.11 -4.25
CA PRO A 78 7.63 -7.82 -4.46
C PRO A 78 7.49 -7.22 -5.85
N ASN A 79 7.04 -7.99 -6.86
CA ASN A 79 6.78 -7.44 -8.19
C ASN A 79 5.67 -6.39 -8.18
N TRP A 80 4.85 -6.36 -7.13
CA TRP A 80 3.82 -5.35 -6.98
C TRP A 80 4.31 -4.08 -6.28
N SER A 81 5.62 -3.94 -6.09
CA SER A 81 6.19 -2.76 -5.44
C SER A 81 5.81 -1.43 -6.09
N PRO A 82 5.70 -1.29 -7.43
CA PRO A 82 5.25 -0.01 -7.99
C PRO A 82 3.82 0.35 -7.56
N THR A 83 2.94 -0.64 -7.44
CA THR A 83 1.58 -0.43 -6.94
C THR A 83 1.60 0.01 -5.48
N SER A 84 2.30 -0.73 -4.63
CA SER A 84 2.35 -0.40 -3.21
C SER A 84 3.07 0.93 -2.97
N LYS A 85 4.10 1.26 -3.74
CA LYS A 85 4.79 2.55 -3.61
C LYS A 85 3.84 3.72 -3.87
N ALA A 86 3.00 3.61 -4.88
CA ALA A 86 2.01 4.65 -5.18
C ALA A 86 0.99 4.78 -4.04
N LEU A 87 0.54 3.67 -3.47
CA LEU A 87 -0.38 3.69 -2.34
C LEU A 87 0.28 4.33 -1.11
N LEU A 88 1.53 3.97 -0.83
CA LEU A 88 2.26 4.56 0.31
C LEU A 88 2.47 6.06 0.13
N ASP A 89 2.74 6.51 -1.11
CA ASP A 89 2.85 7.93 -1.39
C ASP A 89 1.54 8.67 -1.12
N GLY A 90 0.41 8.01 -1.41
CA GLY A 90 -0.91 8.55 -1.08
C GLY A 90 -1.13 8.68 0.43
N LEU A 91 -0.66 7.72 1.20
CA LEU A 91 -0.72 7.80 2.67
C LEU A 91 0.19 8.92 3.19
N THR A 92 1.33 9.15 2.55
CA THR A 92 2.18 10.29 2.87
C THR A 92 1.42 11.60 2.65
N ASP A 93 0.70 11.72 1.53
CA ASP A 93 -0.13 12.89 1.24
C ASP A 93 -1.23 13.07 2.28
N ALA A 94 -1.76 11.99 2.83
CA ALA A 94 -2.80 12.01 3.86
C ALA A 94 -2.26 12.33 5.25
N LYS A 95 -0.95 12.46 5.41
CA LYS A 95 -0.29 12.72 6.69
C LYS A 95 -0.35 11.53 7.65
N PHE A 96 -0.35 10.32 7.13
CA PHE A 96 -0.25 9.11 7.93
C PHE A 96 1.08 9.03 8.68
N TRP A 97 2.11 9.58 8.07
CA TRP A 97 3.45 9.75 8.66
C TRP A 97 4.04 11.07 8.21
N THR A 98 5.01 11.54 8.96
CA THR A 98 5.64 12.83 8.67
C THR A 98 6.46 12.77 7.38
N ASP A 99 7.03 11.60 7.09
CA ASP A 99 7.77 11.33 5.87
C ASP A 99 7.82 9.80 5.71
N ASP A 100 8.08 9.32 4.50
CA ASP A 100 8.18 7.90 4.21
C ASP A 100 9.62 7.38 4.16
N ASN A 101 10.57 8.15 4.69
CA ASN A 101 11.96 7.74 4.72
C ASN A 101 12.21 6.64 5.78
N TYR A 102 13.42 6.09 5.81
CA TYR A 102 13.76 4.95 6.65
C TYR A 102 13.78 5.26 8.15
N HIS A 103 13.78 6.52 8.53
CA HIS A 103 13.66 6.90 9.94
C HIS A 103 12.24 6.69 10.47
N VAL A 104 11.25 6.74 9.59
CA VAL A 104 9.83 6.63 9.94
C VAL A 104 9.27 5.28 9.56
N ILE A 105 9.51 4.84 8.32
CA ILE A 105 9.12 3.50 7.85
C ILE A 105 10.39 2.64 7.86
N LYS A 106 10.53 1.83 8.90
CA LYS A 106 11.74 1.04 9.11
C LYS A 106 11.92 -0.08 8.11
N SER A 107 10.80 -0.65 7.65
CA SER A 107 10.84 -1.71 6.64
C SER A 107 9.51 -1.82 5.92
N THR A 108 9.56 -2.42 4.75
CA THR A 108 8.36 -2.76 3.97
C THR A 108 8.52 -4.21 3.52
N ASP A 109 7.65 -5.08 4.01
CA ASP A 109 7.66 -6.49 3.69
C ASP A 109 6.54 -6.82 2.71
N PHE A 110 6.83 -7.72 1.77
CA PHE A 110 5.83 -8.17 0.80
C PHE A 110 5.49 -9.62 1.06
N ARG A 111 4.20 -9.93 1.18
CA ARG A 111 3.73 -11.28 1.49
C ARG A 111 2.56 -11.66 0.61
N HIS A 112 2.49 -12.95 0.29
CA HIS A 112 1.33 -13.50 -0.39
C HIS A 112 0.25 -13.81 0.65
N GLY A 113 -0.94 -13.22 0.47
CA GLY A 113 -2.04 -13.42 1.40
C GLY A 113 -2.96 -14.57 1.04
N GLY A 114 -2.92 -15.04 -0.21
CA GLY A 114 -3.81 -16.07 -0.70
C GLY A 114 -4.66 -15.58 -1.86
N LYS A 115 -5.76 -16.25 -2.10
CA LYS A 115 -6.72 -15.85 -3.14
C LYS A 115 -7.62 -14.74 -2.62
N SER A 116 -7.97 -13.80 -3.50
CA SER A 116 -8.86 -12.70 -3.14
C SER A 116 -10.31 -13.13 -2.95
N GLY A 117 -10.68 -14.24 -3.55
CA GLY A 117 -12.06 -14.74 -3.50
C GLY A 117 -12.96 -14.15 -4.60
N ASN A 118 -12.43 -13.32 -5.46
CA ASN A 118 -13.16 -12.76 -6.59
C ASN A 118 -12.23 -12.53 -7.77
N LYS A 119 -12.67 -11.78 -8.77
CA LYS A 119 -11.87 -11.52 -9.99
C LYS A 119 -10.87 -10.40 -9.84
N LYS A 120 -10.87 -9.72 -8.70
CA LYS A 120 -9.99 -8.58 -8.44
C LYS A 120 -8.80 -8.99 -7.59
N TYR A 121 -7.74 -8.18 -7.65
CA TYR A 121 -6.67 -8.23 -6.67
C TYR A 121 -7.11 -7.48 -5.42
N ARG A 122 -6.53 -7.86 -4.30
CA ARG A 122 -6.68 -7.09 -3.07
C ARG A 122 -5.30 -6.84 -2.49
N ILE A 123 -5.00 -5.58 -2.23
CA ILE A 123 -3.77 -5.18 -1.55
C ILE A 123 -4.17 -4.72 -0.16
N GLU A 124 -3.59 -5.32 0.85
CA GLU A 124 -3.83 -4.93 2.23
C GLU A 124 -2.52 -4.39 2.79
N LEU A 125 -2.56 -3.16 3.28
CA LEU A 125 -1.43 -2.54 3.95
C LEU A 125 -1.64 -2.67 5.44
N GLU A 126 -0.77 -3.42 6.10
CA GLU A 126 -0.77 -3.59 7.53
C GLU A 126 0.37 -2.77 8.12
N ILE A 127 0.03 -1.77 8.93
CA ILE A 127 1.00 -0.83 9.48
C ILE A 127 1.10 -1.09 10.97
N VAL A 128 2.30 -1.43 11.42
CA VAL A 128 2.54 -1.79 12.82
C VAL A 128 3.61 -0.88 13.41
N ASN A 129 3.50 -0.62 14.71
CA ASN A 129 4.54 0.11 15.44
C ASN A 129 5.83 -0.70 15.44
N GLU A 130 6.93 0.01 15.29
CA GLU A 130 8.26 -0.61 15.30
C GLU A 130 8.96 -0.36 16.64
#